data_606d8dd55369e2aa29c7af1f12907770
#
_entry.id   606d8dd55369e2aa29c7af1f12907770
#
_cell.length_a   1.000
_cell.length_b   1.000
_cell.length_c   1.000
_cell.angle_alpha   90.00
_cell.angle_beta   90.00
_cell.angle_gamma   90.00
#
_symmetry.space_group_name_H-M   'P 1'
#
loop_
_entity.id
_entity.type
_entity.pdbx_description
1 polymer ?
#
loop_
_entity_poly.entity_id
_entity_poly.type
_entity_poly.pdbx_seq_one_letter_code
_entity_poly.pdbx_strand_id
1 'polypeptide(L)'
;MKKIVIAGRNDSGKSTILGEIYRGLKLKEYQPLAVGSGVQDEKPYLLKGIETTYLTVAQPEPGHDVISDIDRVVRNAVNLIKERNSLIQHAKRALEELNKVRSVLDLGHLTQKDIPSVATLPDVVLIEAVGINDGYKSEETRRLADILITIVPAAIKNEIIMEQGNILLDEADIVVVTKIDEATRDVASTTIKLLQRIYRYKPIIPVVATQGVHMDLVLDETVKRLADPIRLLDLEKDEKPADKKK
;
A
#
# COMPACT_ATOMS: atom_id res chain seq x y z
N MET A 1 2.75 3.99 11.62
CA MET A 1 2.29 3.95 10.21
C MET A 1 2.66 2.59 9.65
N LYS A 2 1.69 1.75 9.28
CA LYS A 2 1.94 0.41 8.76
C LYS A 2 2.06 0.42 7.23
N LYS A 3 2.90 -0.45 6.69
CA LYS A 3 3.14 -0.56 5.25
C LYS A 3 2.54 -1.86 4.71
N ILE A 4 1.63 -1.74 3.75
CA ILE A 4 1.05 -2.85 3.00
C ILE A 4 1.69 -2.85 1.62
N VAL A 5 2.40 -3.91 1.30
CA VAL A 5 3.02 -4.08 -0.01
C VAL A 5 2.19 -5.03 -0.85
N ILE A 6 1.87 -4.60 -2.06
CA ILE A 6 1.14 -5.39 -3.07
C ILE A 6 2.14 -5.79 -4.14
N ALA A 7 2.50 -7.07 -4.15
CA ALA A 7 3.48 -7.66 -5.04
C ALA A 7 2.84 -8.64 -6.02
N GLY A 8 3.51 -8.90 -7.12
CA GLY A 8 3.06 -9.83 -8.16
C GLY A 8 3.67 -9.50 -9.51
N ARG A 9 3.42 -10.35 -10.49
CA ARG A 9 3.94 -10.16 -11.87
C ARG A 9 3.33 -8.93 -12.53
N ASN A 10 3.96 -8.48 -13.61
CA ASN A 10 3.37 -7.47 -14.50
C ASN A 10 1.99 -7.94 -14.96
N ASP A 11 1.06 -7.01 -15.12
CA ASP A 11 -0.32 -7.24 -15.53
C ASP A 11 -1.14 -8.20 -14.63
N SER A 12 -0.67 -8.48 -13.42
CA SER A 12 -1.42 -9.31 -12.46
C SER A 12 -2.61 -8.60 -11.81
N GLY A 13 -2.80 -7.30 -12.04
CA GLY A 13 -3.88 -6.51 -11.44
C GLY A 13 -3.52 -5.81 -10.13
N LYS A 14 -2.23 -5.65 -9.81
CA LYS A 14 -1.75 -4.98 -8.58
C LYS A 14 -2.37 -3.60 -8.37
N SER A 15 -2.32 -2.74 -9.39
CA SER A 15 -2.85 -1.37 -9.30
C SER A 15 -4.36 -1.35 -9.03
N THR A 16 -5.12 -2.29 -9.63
CA THR A 16 -6.56 -2.44 -9.39
C THR A 16 -6.83 -2.83 -7.94
N ILE A 17 -6.13 -3.85 -7.44
CA ILE A 17 -6.24 -4.30 -6.05
C ILE A 17 -5.84 -3.17 -5.08
N LEU A 18 -4.76 -2.45 -5.36
CA LEU A 18 -4.34 -1.29 -4.55
C LEU A 18 -5.47 -0.25 -4.46
N GLY A 19 -6.07 0.10 -5.59
CA GLY A 19 -7.16 1.07 -5.64
C GLY A 19 -8.38 0.62 -4.84
N GLU A 20 -8.77 -0.66 -4.92
CA GLU A 20 -9.89 -1.20 -4.16
C GLU A 20 -9.60 -1.23 -2.64
N ILE A 21 -8.40 -1.69 -2.24
CA ILE A 21 -8.00 -1.66 -0.82
C ILE A 21 -7.96 -0.22 -0.31
N TYR A 22 -7.43 0.73 -1.08
CA TYR A 22 -7.40 2.14 -0.70
C TYR A 22 -8.80 2.67 -0.41
N ARG A 23 -9.75 2.47 -1.34
CA ARG A 23 -11.15 2.89 -1.16
C ARG A 23 -11.80 2.23 0.05
N GLY A 24 -11.60 0.93 0.19
CA GLY A 24 -12.13 0.18 1.32
C GLY A 24 -11.58 0.65 2.68
N LEU A 25 -10.28 0.93 2.77
CA LEU A 25 -9.67 1.48 3.98
C LEU A 25 -10.22 2.87 4.30
N LYS A 26 -10.42 3.74 3.29
CA LYS A 26 -11.07 5.05 3.49
C LYS A 26 -12.48 4.92 4.08
N LEU A 27 -13.28 3.97 3.60
CA LEU A 27 -14.61 3.69 4.14
C LEU A 27 -14.57 3.16 5.58
N LYS A 28 -13.47 2.54 5.99
CA LYS A 28 -13.23 2.09 7.37
C LYS A 28 -12.47 3.14 8.21
N GLU A 29 -12.48 4.40 7.77
CA GLU A 29 -11.92 5.57 8.46
C GLU A 29 -10.38 5.59 8.59
N TYR A 30 -9.66 4.68 7.95
CA TYR A 30 -8.22 4.77 7.83
C TYR A 30 -7.81 5.94 6.93
N GLN A 31 -6.58 6.42 7.10
CA GLN A 31 -5.98 7.44 6.26
C GLN A 31 -4.85 6.83 5.41
N PRO A 32 -5.19 6.08 4.35
CA PRO A 32 -4.18 5.46 3.52
C PRO A 32 -3.45 6.48 2.63
N LEU A 33 -2.15 6.30 2.48
CA LEU A 33 -1.32 6.91 1.45
C LEU A 33 -0.96 5.82 0.45
N ALA A 34 -1.20 6.04 -0.84
CA ALA A 34 -0.80 5.08 -1.87
C ALA A 34 0.48 5.56 -2.56
N VAL A 35 1.41 4.62 -2.77
CA VAL A 35 2.67 4.84 -3.46
C VAL A 35 2.81 3.75 -4.52
N GLY A 36 2.99 4.15 -5.78
CA GLY A 36 3.22 3.23 -6.88
C GLY A 36 4.59 3.44 -7.50
N SER A 37 5.25 2.36 -7.90
CA SER A 37 6.45 2.40 -8.72
C SER A 37 6.07 1.99 -10.13
N GLY A 38 6.33 2.83 -11.12
CA GLY A 38 6.06 2.50 -12.53
C GLY A 38 5.89 3.72 -13.42
N VAL A 39 5.89 3.49 -14.72
CA VAL A 39 5.73 4.54 -15.74
C VAL A 39 4.34 5.19 -15.60
N GLN A 40 4.33 6.50 -15.40
CA GLN A 40 3.12 7.29 -15.08
C GLN A 40 2.05 7.28 -16.19
N ASP A 41 2.44 6.99 -17.43
CA ASP A 41 1.61 7.28 -18.60
C ASP A 41 0.47 6.28 -18.85
N GLU A 42 0.48 5.12 -18.20
CA GLU A 42 -0.47 4.04 -18.53
C GLU A 42 -1.61 3.83 -17.52
N LYS A 43 -1.62 4.55 -16.38
CA LYS A 43 -2.51 4.22 -15.26
C LYS A 43 -3.54 5.28 -14.79
N PRO A 44 -3.96 6.27 -15.58
CA PRO A 44 -4.83 7.34 -15.08
C PRO A 44 -6.22 6.86 -14.65
N TYR A 45 -6.68 5.71 -15.14
CA TYR A 45 -8.06 5.24 -14.90
C TYR A 45 -8.28 4.57 -13.55
N LEU A 46 -7.27 3.86 -13.05
CA LEU A 46 -7.40 3.04 -11.82
C LEU A 46 -7.29 3.89 -10.55
N LEU A 47 -6.76 5.09 -10.69
CA LEU A 47 -6.41 5.96 -9.58
C LEU A 47 -7.26 7.23 -9.51
N LYS A 48 -8.30 7.31 -10.34
CA LYS A 48 -9.23 8.44 -10.35
C LYS A 48 -9.87 8.58 -8.97
N GLY A 49 -9.60 9.70 -8.30
CA GLY A 49 -10.09 10.00 -6.95
C GLY A 49 -9.22 9.48 -5.81
N ILE A 50 -8.05 8.92 -6.12
CA ILE A 50 -7.04 8.56 -5.12
C ILE A 50 -5.99 9.67 -5.13
N GLU A 51 -5.75 10.33 -4.00
CA GLU A 51 -4.61 11.23 -3.80
C GLU A 51 -3.35 10.36 -3.69
N THR A 52 -2.80 9.96 -4.83
CA THR A 52 -1.60 9.12 -4.87
C THR A 52 -0.38 9.96 -5.17
N THR A 53 0.64 9.78 -4.36
CA THR A 53 1.99 10.18 -4.72
C THR A 53 2.62 9.01 -5.46
N TYR A 54 2.53 9.00 -6.80
CA TYR A 54 3.30 8.06 -7.59
C TYR A 54 4.75 8.46 -7.59
N LEU A 55 5.56 7.59 -7.05
CA LEU A 55 6.97 7.55 -7.37
C LEU A 55 7.14 6.92 -8.73
N THR A 56 7.52 7.73 -9.69
CA THR A 56 8.26 7.23 -10.82
C THR A 56 9.68 6.97 -10.32
N VAL A 57 9.94 5.79 -9.83
CA VAL A 57 11.33 5.34 -9.74
C VAL A 57 11.69 5.07 -11.20
N ALA A 58 12.57 5.90 -11.77
CA ALA A 58 13.28 5.56 -12.99
C ALA A 58 13.80 4.13 -12.80
N GLN A 59 13.79 3.29 -13.87
CA GLN A 59 14.26 1.91 -13.76
C GLN A 59 15.51 1.87 -12.89
N PRO A 60 15.49 1.11 -11.79
CA PRO A 60 16.61 1.15 -10.86
C PRO A 60 17.86 0.72 -11.60
N GLU A 61 18.87 1.57 -11.56
CA GLU A 61 20.20 1.17 -12.02
C GLU A 61 20.65 -0.06 -11.22
N PRO A 62 21.41 -0.99 -11.80
CA PRO A 62 21.93 -2.13 -11.07
C PRO A 62 22.68 -1.67 -9.81
N GLY A 63 22.20 -2.05 -8.63
CA GLY A 63 22.75 -1.66 -7.33
C GLY A 63 22.01 -0.57 -6.57
N HIS A 64 20.91 -0.02 -7.11
CA HIS A 64 20.11 0.98 -6.40
C HIS A 64 19.21 0.33 -5.34
N ASP A 65 19.21 0.90 -4.14
CA ASP A 65 18.34 0.43 -3.04
C ASP A 65 16.96 1.09 -3.12
N VAL A 66 16.05 0.39 -3.77
CA VAL A 66 14.66 0.85 -3.98
C VAL A 66 13.89 0.99 -2.68
N ILE A 67 14.21 0.19 -1.66
CA ILE A 67 13.59 0.29 -0.34
C ILE A 67 13.88 1.65 0.27
N SER A 68 15.15 2.07 0.22
CA SER A 68 15.56 3.39 0.69
C SER A 68 14.87 4.53 -0.06
N ASP A 69 14.66 4.37 -1.37
CA ASP A 69 13.96 5.36 -2.18
C ASP A 69 12.48 5.45 -1.82
N ILE A 70 11.78 4.32 -1.68
CA ILE A 70 10.38 4.30 -1.25
C ILE A 70 10.24 4.90 0.16
N ASP A 71 11.09 4.50 1.10
CA ASP A 71 11.08 5.05 2.46
C ASP A 71 11.37 6.55 2.49
N ARG A 72 12.30 7.03 1.66
CA ARG A 72 12.61 8.45 1.52
C ARG A 72 11.39 9.23 1.04
N VAL A 73 10.68 8.74 0.05
CA VAL A 73 9.52 9.45 -0.50
C VAL A 73 8.33 9.39 0.45
N VAL A 74 8.07 8.26 1.08
CA VAL A 74 7.05 8.19 2.13
C VAL A 74 7.36 9.19 3.25
N ARG A 75 8.61 9.27 3.71
CA ARG A 75 9.02 10.27 4.70
C ARG A 75 8.85 11.70 4.22
N ASN A 76 9.25 11.99 2.98
CA ASN A 76 9.09 13.32 2.40
C ASN A 76 7.60 13.71 2.28
N ALA A 77 6.73 12.81 1.82
CA ALA A 77 5.30 13.06 1.74
C ALA A 77 4.71 13.37 3.13
N VAL A 78 5.06 12.58 4.14
CA VAL A 78 4.60 12.81 5.52
C VAL A 78 5.12 14.16 6.07
N ASN A 79 6.37 14.53 5.78
CA ASN A 79 6.93 15.80 6.21
C ASN A 79 6.24 16.98 5.54
N LEU A 80 5.96 16.90 4.23
CA LEU A 80 5.21 17.94 3.51
C LEU A 80 3.81 18.13 4.10
N ILE A 81 3.11 17.04 4.47
CA ILE A 81 1.82 17.14 5.14
C ILE A 81 1.95 17.84 6.50
N LYS A 82 2.98 17.51 7.29
CA LYS A 82 3.23 18.16 8.58
C LYS A 82 3.54 19.66 8.44
N GLU A 83 4.38 20.03 7.48
CA GLU A 83 4.72 21.42 7.18
C GLU A 83 3.47 22.20 6.72
N ARG A 84 2.70 21.64 5.80
CA ARG A 84 1.41 22.23 5.38
C ARG A 84 0.47 22.43 6.56
N ASN A 85 0.33 21.43 7.42
CA ASN A 85 -0.52 21.52 8.60
C ASN A 85 -0.03 22.60 9.57
N SER A 86 1.27 22.75 9.76
CA SER A 86 1.88 23.83 10.55
C SER A 86 1.53 25.21 9.98
N LEU A 87 1.68 25.39 8.67
CA LEU A 87 1.31 26.65 8.00
C LEU A 87 -0.18 26.97 8.15
N ILE A 88 -1.06 25.98 8.03
CA ILE A 88 -2.50 26.14 8.23
C ILE A 88 -2.81 26.59 9.67
N GLN A 89 -2.15 25.98 10.66
CA GLN A 89 -2.32 26.39 12.06
C GLN A 89 -1.83 27.82 12.32
N HIS A 90 -0.69 28.22 11.73
CA HIS A 90 -0.22 29.60 11.81
C HIS A 90 -1.18 30.57 11.14
N ALA A 91 -1.72 30.23 9.98
CA ALA A 91 -2.71 31.07 9.28
C ALA A 91 -3.99 31.23 10.12
N LYS A 92 -4.48 30.18 10.78
CA LYS A 92 -5.64 30.25 11.68
C LYS A 92 -5.37 31.18 12.86
N ARG A 93 -4.22 31.06 13.53
CA ARG A 93 -3.85 31.94 14.64
C ARG A 93 -3.73 33.39 14.20
N ALA A 94 -3.08 33.66 13.06
CA ALA A 94 -2.96 34.99 12.51
C ALA A 94 -4.34 35.61 12.20
N LEU A 95 -5.28 34.81 11.66
CA LEU A 95 -6.64 35.25 11.42
C LEU A 95 -7.38 35.60 12.71
N GLU A 96 -7.22 34.78 13.77
CA GLU A 96 -7.81 35.04 15.08
C GLU A 96 -7.29 36.35 15.69
N GLU A 97 -5.96 36.60 15.64
CA GLU A 97 -5.36 37.84 16.10
C GLU A 97 -5.84 39.06 15.29
N LEU A 98 -5.91 38.91 13.97
CA LEU A 98 -6.43 39.95 13.08
C LEU A 98 -7.91 40.26 13.41
N ASN A 99 -8.74 39.28 13.66
CA ASN A 99 -10.14 39.48 14.03
C ASN A 99 -10.29 40.17 15.40
N LYS A 100 -9.38 39.94 16.35
CA LYS A 100 -9.35 40.70 17.62
C LYS A 100 -9.13 42.21 17.33
N VAL A 101 -8.14 42.53 16.52
CA VAL A 101 -7.88 43.95 16.14
C VAL A 101 -9.06 44.57 15.38
N ARG A 102 -9.66 43.84 14.46
CA ARG A 102 -10.84 44.27 13.68
C ARG A 102 -12.05 44.52 14.57
N SER A 103 -12.25 43.68 15.60
CA SER A 103 -13.31 43.85 16.59
C SER A 103 -13.13 45.15 17.37
N VAL A 104 -11.91 45.51 17.75
CA VAL A 104 -11.60 46.78 18.45
C VAL A 104 -11.90 47.97 17.57
N LEU A 105 -11.72 47.86 16.25
CA LEU A 105 -11.93 48.90 15.25
C LEU A 105 -13.36 48.92 14.67
N ASP A 106 -14.28 48.11 15.23
CA ASP A 106 -15.65 47.93 14.72
C ASP A 106 -15.72 47.53 13.23
N LEU A 107 -14.74 46.77 12.78
CA LEU A 107 -14.67 46.22 11.45
C LEU A 107 -15.19 44.78 11.47
N GLY A 108 -16.01 44.38 10.50
CA GLY A 108 -16.57 43.04 10.41
C GLY A 108 -15.51 41.92 10.47
N HIS A 109 -15.88 40.76 10.99
CA HIS A 109 -14.97 39.58 11.10
C HIS A 109 -14.62 38.99 9.74
N LEU A 110 -13.37 38.58 9.60
CA LEU A 110 -12.91 37.74 8.47
C LEU A 110 -13.30 36.29 8.76
N THR A 111 -13.76 35.57 7.74
CA THR A 111 -14.18 34.19 7.87
C THR A 111 -13.02 33.23 7.60
N GLN A 112 -13.07 32.04 8.23
CA GLN A 112 -12.08 30.97 8.00
C GLN A 112 -12.30 30.20 6.68
N LYS A 113 -13.27 30.62 5.84
CA LYS A 113 -13.67 29.86 4.64
C LYS A 113 -12.52 29.62 3.65
N ASP A 114 -11.56 30.53 3.60
CA ASP A 114 -10.44 30.47 2.66
C ASP A 114 -9.19 29.75 3.25
N ILE A 115 -9.25 29.34 4.52
CA ILE A 115 -8.16 28.58 5.13
C ILE A 115 -8.45 27.07 4.97
N PRO A 116 -7.57 26.32 4.29
CA PRO A 116 -7.76 24.91 4.14
C PRO A 116 -7.89 24.16 5.48
N SER A 117 -8.58 23.02 5.48
CA SER A 117 -8.58 22.13 6.62
C SER A 117 -7.22 21.49 6.82
N VAL A 118 -6.88 21.18 8.08
CA VAL A 118 -5.69 20.39 8.42
C VAL A 118 -5.85 18.98 7.81
N ALA A 119 -4.85 18.53 7.09
CA ALA A 119 -4.84 17.17 6.54
C ALA A 119 -4.51 16.16 7.62
N THR A 120 -5.24 15.06 7.66
CA THR A 120 -4.91 13.94 8.55
C THR A 120 -3.63 13.26 8.10
N LEU A 121 -2.76 12.92 9.04
CA LEU A 121 -1.55 12.15 8.72
C LEU A 121 -1.93 10.74 8.32
N PRO A 122 -1.25 10.14 7.33
CA PRO A 122 -1.49 8.76 6.95
C PRO A 122 -1.14 7.81 8.09
N ASP A 123 -2.00 6.83 8.35
CA ASP A 123 -1.79 5.74 9.30
C ASP A 123 -1.36 4.45 8.60
N VAL A 124 -1.68 4.32 7.32
CA VAL A 124 -1.33 3.19 6.46
C VAL A 124 -0.71 3.68 5.16
N VAL A 125 0.33 2.99 4.69
CA VAL A 125 0.91 3.19 3.36
C VAL A 125 0.69 1.95 2.51
N LEU A 126 0.05 2.12 1.37
CA LEU A 126 -0.11 1.09 0.34
C LEU A 126 0.99 1.26 -0.70
N ILE A 127 1.77 0.23 -0.95
CA ILE A 127 2.90 0.25 -1.89
C ILE A 127 2.66 -0.77 -2.98
N GLU A 128 2.61 -0.32 -4.22
CA GLU A 128 2.64 -1.20 -5.38
C GLU A 128 4.10 -1.56 -5.69
N ALA A 129 4.50 -2.80 -5.44
CA ALA A 129 5.82 -3.28 -5.81
C ALA A 129 5.90 -3.52 -7.33
N VAL A 130 7.07 -3.25 -7.90
CA VAL A 130 7.37 -3.57 -9.30
C VAL A 130 7.28 -5.08 -9.51
N GLY A 131 6.90 -5.51 -10.71
CA GLY A 131 6.74 -6.93 -11.03
C GLY A 131 8.04 -7.73 -10.83
N ILE A 132 7.92 -9.00 -10.49
CA ILE A 132 9.04 -9.91 -10.18
C ILE A 132 10.08 -9.97 -11.31
N ASN A 133 9.67 -9.71 -12.57
CA ASN A 133 10.56 -9.73 -13.73
C ASN A 133 11.56 -8.55 -13.77
N ASP A 134 11.40 -7.55 -12.90
CA ASP A 134 12.17 -6.31 -12.94
C ASP A 134 13.35 -6.32 -11.95
N GLY A 135 13.80 -7.49 -11.51
CA GLY A 135 15.03 -7.66 -10.73
C GLY A 135 14.90 -7.40 -9.23
N TYR A 136 13.68 -7.21 -8.72
CA TYR A 136 13.45 -7.07 -7.28
C TYR A 136 13.62 -8.41 -6.57
N LYS A 137 14.48 -8.43 -5.58
CA LYS A 137 14.60 -9.57 -4.68
C LYS A 137 13.37 -9.61 -3.77
N SER A 138 12.75 -10.76 -3.68
CA SER A 138 11.59 -11.00 -2.80
C SER A 138 11.85 -10.64 -1.34
N GLU A 139 13.08 -10.84 -0.85
CA GLU A 139 13.51 -10.45 0.48
C GLU A 139 13.41 -8.94 0.73
N GLU A 140 13.76 -8.11 -0.26
CA GLU A 140 13.64 -6.64 -0.16
C GLU A 140 12.18 -6.22 -0.06
N THR A 141 11.32 -6.82 -0.87
CA THR A 141 9.87 -6.60 -0.83
C THR A 141 9.29 -6.96 0.54
N ARG A 142 9.74 -8.08 1.11
CA ARG A 142 9.29 -8.53 2.43
C ARG A 142 9.76 -7.61 3.56
N ARG A 143 11.01 -7.16 3.53
CA ARG A 143 11.55 -6.22 4.52
C ARG A 143 10.81 -4.89 4.55
N LEU A 144 10.28 -4.46 3.40
CA LEU A 144 9.49 -3.24 3.31
C LEU A 144 8.08 -3.40 3.91
N ALA A 145 7.53 -4.62 3.94
CA ALA A 145 6.13 -4.87 4.24
C ALA A 145 5.87 -5.24 5.71
N ASP A 146 4.96 -4.53 6.37
CA ASP A 146 4.27 -5.04 7.56
C ASP A 146 3.23 -6.10 7.16
N ILE A 147 2.58 -5.91 6.01
CA ILE A 147 1.66 -6.86 5.40
C ILE A 147 2.03 -7.02 3.92
N LEU A 148 2.31 -8.24 3.50
CA LEU A 148 2.61 -8.58 2.11
C LEU A 148 1.39 -9.26 1.47
N ILE A 149 0.82 -8.63 0.45
CA ILE A 149 -0.25 -9.17 -0.39
C ILE A 149 0.35 -9.58 -1.73
N THR A 150 0.34 -10.87 -2.02
CA THR A 150 0.85 -11.37 -3.31
C THR A 150 -0.29 -11.65 -4.27
N ILE A 151 -0.19 -11.08 -5.48
CA ILE A 151 -1.19 -11.18 -6.54
C ILE A 151 -0.77 -12.24 -7.55
N VAL A 152 -1.68 -13.18 -7.82
CA VAL A 152 -1.50 -14.29 -8.76
C VAL A 152 -2.63 -14.29 -9.78
N PRO A 153 -2.38 -14.11 -11.09
CA PRO A 153 -3.42 -14.27 -12.10
C PRO A 153 -3.91 -15.72 -12.18
N ALA A 154 -5.23 -15.93 -12.31
CA ALA A 154 -5.83 -17.27 -12.36
C ALA A 154 -5.33 -18.12 -13.55
N ALA A 155 -4.97 -17.50 -14.67
CA ALA A 155 -4.47 -18.17 -15.86
C ALA A 155 -2.92 -18.41 -15.85
N ILE A 156 -2.27 -18.21 -14.69
CA ILE A 156 -0.82 -18.44 -14.58
C ILE A 156 -0.51 -19.95 -14.76
N LYS A 157 0.60 -20.24 -15.44
CA LYS A 157 1.06 -21.64 -15.56
C LYS A 157 1.53 -22.16 -14.21
N ASN A 158 1.15 -23.40 -13.88
CA ASN A 158 1.48 -24.04 -12.60
C ASN A 158 2.99 -24.09 -12.33
N GLU A 159 3.81 -24.31 -13.37
CA GLU A 159 5.27 -24.33 -13.27
C GLU A 159 5.81 -22.99 -12.75
N ILE A 160 5.19 -21.89 -13.14
CA ILE A 160 5.61 -20.55 -12.70
C ILE A 160 5.29 -20.32 -11.21
N ILE A 161 4.16 -20.87 -10.74
CA ILE A 161 3.85 -20.83 -9.29
C ILE A 161 4.93 -21.58 -8.52
N MET A 162 5.38 -22.71 -9.05
CA MET A 162 6.37 -23.56 -8.37
C MET A 162 7.79 -23.00 -8.44
N GLU A 163 8.18 -22.35 -9.56
CA GLU A 163 9.58 -21.98 -9.82
C GLU A 163 9.91 -20.51 -9.41
N GLN A 164 9.06 -19.56 -9.75
CA GLN A 164 9.40 -18.13 -9.64
C GLN A 164 8.52 -17.34 -8.66
N GLY A 165 7.33 -17.82 -8.39
CA GLY A 165 6.39 -17.20 -7.45
C GLY A 165 6.61 -17.64 -6.02
N ASN A 166 7.35 -18.73 -5.83
CA ASN A 166 7.38 -19.43 -4.57
C ASN A 166 7.87 -18.55 -3.41
N ILE A 167 8.94 -17.77 -3.61
CA ILE A 167 9.52 -16.97 -2.53
C ILE A 167 8.55 -15.87 -2.06
N LEU A 168 7.90 -15.15 -2.99
CA LEU A 168 6.89 -14.14 -2.60
C LEU A 168 5.62 -14.78 -2.04
N LEU A 169 5.26 -15.97 -2.51
CA LEU A 169 4.11 -16.71 -1.99
C LEU A 169 4.40 -17.28 -0.62
N ASP A 170 5.62 -17.79 -0.38
CA ASP A 170 6.04 -18.31 0.93
C ASP A 170 6.01 -17.25 2.01
N GLU A 171 6.31 -16.00 1.66
CA GLU A 171 6.35 -14.89 2.60
C GLU A 171 5.05 -14.06 2.63
N ALA A 172 4.13 -14.31 1.69
CA ALA A 172 2.86 -13.60 1.62
C ALA A 172 2.04 -13.77 2.90
N ASP A 173 1.41 -12.70 3.33
CA ASP A 173 0.40 -12.73 4.37
C ASP A 173 -0.99 -13.05 3.80
N ILE A 174 -1.26 -12.57 2.60
CA ILE A 174 -2.50 -12.77 1.86
C ILE A 174 -2.13 -13.09 0.41
N VAL A 175 -2.74 -14.10 -0.17
CA VAL A 175 -2.64 -14.42 -1.59
C VAL A 175 -3.96 -14.09 -2.27
N VAL A 176 -3.92 -13.21 -3.26
CA VAL A 176 -5.10 -12.80 -4.03
C VAL A 176 -4.99 -13.38 -5.44
N VAL A 177 -5.96 -14.20 -5.83
CA VAL A 177 -6.06 -14.76 -7.19
C VAL A 177 -6.96 -13.87 -8.02
N THR A 178 -6.38 -13.18 -8.98
CA THR A 178 -7.07 -12.20 -9.85
C THR A 178 -7.44 -12.80 -11.20
N LYS A 179 -8.24 -12.05 -11.99
CA LYS A 179 -8.59 -12.40 -13.38
C LYS A 179 -9.26 -13.79 -13.50
N ILE A 180 -10.06 -14.16 -12.50
CA ILE A 180 -10.79 -15.43 -12.52
C ILE A 180 -11.90 -15.44 -13.58
N ASP A 181 -12.36 -14.28 -14.01
CA ASP A 181 -13.32 -14.05 -15.10
C ASP A 181 -12.67 -14.14 -16.49
N GLU A 182 -11.37 -13.92 -16.62
CA GLU A 182 -10.59 -14.06 -17.86
C GLU A 182 -10.14 -15.52 -18.10
N ALA A 183 -10.07 -16.33 -17.04
CA ALA A 183 -9.65 -17.73 -17.12
C ALA A 183 -10.85 -18.66 -17.30
N THR A 184 -10.63 -19.85 -17.93
CA THR A 184 -11.63 -20.89 -17.90
C THR A 184 -11.83 -21.40 -16.47
N ARG A 185 -13.06 -21.88 -16.17
CA ARG A 185 -13.41 -22.37 -14.84
C ARG A 185 -12.44 -23.45 -14.32
N ASP A 186 -12.01 -24.34 -15.22
CA ASP A 186 -11.11 -25.44 -14.88
C ASP A 186 -9.70 -24.92 -14.53
N VAL A 187 -9.19 -23.97 -15.31
CA VAL A 187 -7.90 -23.34 -15.07
C VAL A 187 -7.91 -22.58 -13.75
N ALA A 188 -8.89 -21.71 -13.53
CA ALA A 188 -9.02 -20.96 -12.29
C ALA A 188 -9.14 -21.90 -11.06
N SER A 189 -9.98 -22.94 -11.16
CA SER A 189 -10.17 -23.92 -10.10
C SER A 189 -8.89 -24.69 -9.79
N THR A 190 -8.12 -25.06 -10.82
CA THR A 190 -6.85 -25.78 -10.66
C THR A 190 -5.81 -24.91 -9.97
N THR A 191 -5.65 -23.67 -10.40
CA THR A 191 -4.74 -22.70 -9.77
C THR A 191 -5.08 -22.46 -8.32
N ILE A 192 -6.35 -22.22 -7.99
CA ILE A 192 -6.80 -22.00 -6.61
C ILE A 192 -6.52 -23.24 -5.74
N LYS A 193 -6.89 -24.44 -6.22
CA LYS A 193 -6.65 -25.70 -5.47
C LYS A 193 -5.17 -25.97 -5.26
N LEU A 194 -4.32 -25.67 -6.25
CA LEU A 194 -2.87 -25.80 -6.11
C LEU A 194 -2.34 -24.90 -5.02
N LEU A 195 -2.69 -23.61 -5.04
CA LEU A 195 -2.29 -22.64 -4.01
C LEU A 195 -2.79 -23.05 -2.63
N GLN A 196 -4.06 -23.47 -2.48
CA GLN A 196 -4.63 -23.95 -1.22
C GLN A 196 -3.93 -25.21 -0.70
N ARG A 197 -3.47 -26.08 -1.58
CA ARG A 197 -2.73 -27.29 -1.20
C ARG A 197 -1.32 -26.96 -0.70
N ILE A 198 -0.63 -26.02 -1.34
CA ILE A 198 0.75 -25.64 -0.99
C ILE A 198 0.74 -24.74 0.26
N TYR A 199 -0.16 -23.75 0.29
CA TYR A 199 -0.19 -22.68 1.31
C TYR A 199 -1.41 -22.82 2.24
N ARG A 200 -1.54 -23.96 2.92
CA ARG A 200 -2.73 -24.35 3.72
C ARG A 200 -3.15 -23.34 4.79
N TYR A 201 -2.19 -22.56 5.30
CA TYR A 201 -2.42 -21.65 6.43
C TYR A 201 -2.58 -20.19 5.99
N LYS A 202 -2.51 -19.93 4.69
CA LYS A 202 -2.64 -18.59 4.16
C LYS A 202 -4.05 -18.36 3.58
N PRO A 203 -4.63 -17.18 3.76
CA PRO A 203 -5.85 -16.81 3.05
C PRO A 203 -5.54 -16.73 1.55
N ILE A 204 -6.25 -17.50 0.75
CA ILE A 204 -6.18 -17.50 -0.70
C ILE A 204 -7.54 -17.07 -1.20
N ILE A 205 -7.62 -15.83 -1.70
CA ILE A 205 -8.86 -15.14 -2.00
C ILE A 205 -8.97 -14.92 -3.51
N PRO A 206 -9.86 -15.66 -4.21
CA PRO A 206 -10.15 -15.42 -5.61
C PRO A 206 -11.03 -14.18 -5.78
N VAL A 207 -10.66 -13.28 -6.70
CA VAL A 207 -11.36 -12.02 -6.90
C VAL A 207 -11.59 -11.69 -8.39
N VAL A 208 -12.66 -10.93 -8.69
CA VAL A 208 -12.80 -10.14 -9.91
C VAL A 208 -12.70 -8.67 -9.49
N ALA A 209 -11.47 -8.15 -9.46
CA ALA A 209 -11.19 -6.84 -8.88
C ALA A 209 -11.92 -5.70 -9.61
N THR A 210 -12.05 -5.79 -10.94
CA THR A 210 -12.78 -4.81 -11.77
C THR A 210 -14.27 -4.73 -11.46
N GLN A 211 -14.85 -5.79 -10.89
CA GLN A 211 -16.25 -5.91 -10.51
C GLN A 211 -16.48 -5.85 -8.99
N GLY A 212 -15.40 -5.70 -8.21
CA GLY A 212 -15.47 -5.69 -6.74
C GLY A 212 -15.78 -7.04 -6.10
N VAL A 213 -15.86 -8.14 -6.89
CA VAL A 213 -16.22 -9.46 -6.37
C VAL A 213 -15.15 -9.97 -5.41
N HIS A 214 -15.55 -10.28 -4.17
CA HIS A 214 -14.72 -10.75 -3.05
C HIS A 214 -13.63 -9.75 -2.60
N MET A 215 -13.72 -8.48 -2.99
CA MET A 215 -12.79 -7.46 -2.50
C MET A 215 -13.04 -7.11 -1.03
N ASP A 216 -14.26 -7.30 -0.54
CA ASP A 216 -14.61 -7.24 0.88
C ASP A 216 -13.81 -8.23 1.71
N LEU A 217 -13.62 -9.47 1.26
CA LEU A 217 -12.82 -10.49 1.93
C LEU A 217 -11.34 -10.10 2.00
N VAL A 218 -10.79 -9.52 0.91
CA VAL A 218 -9.41 -9.02 0.89
C VAL A 218 -9.26 -7.88 1.88
N LEU A 219 -10.21 -6.96 1.92
CA LEU A 219 -10.19 -5.82 2.81
C LEU A 219 -10.29 -6.26 4.28
N ASP A 220 -11.22 -7.17 4.60
CA ASP A 220 -11.42 -7.66 5.97
C ASP A 220 -10.19 -8.41 6.49
N GLU A 221 -9.57 -9.26 5.67
CA GLU A 221 -8.33 -9.92 6.06
C GLU A 221 -7.17 -8.93 6.22
N THR A 222 -7.11 -7.89 5.37
CA THR A 222 -6.13 -6.80 5.50
C THR A 222 -6.32 -6.04 6.80
N VAL A 223 -7.54 -5.64 7.13
CA VAL A 223 -7.86 -4.89 8.37
C VAL A 223 -7.59 -5.74 9.61
N LYS A 224 -7.93 -7.02 9.59
CA LYS A 224 -7.61 -7.96 10.67
C LYS A 224 -6.11 -7.97 10.96
N ARG A 225 -5.25 -8.01 9.94
CA ARG A 225 -3.79 -7.99 10.09
C ARG A 225 -3.25 -6.61 10.50
N LEU A 226 -3.92 -5.54 10.10
CA LEU A 226 -3.59 -4.19 10.61
C LEU A 226 -3.85 -4.08 12.12
N ALA A 227 -4.88 -4.76 12.63
CA ALA A 227 -5.24 -4.77 14.04
C ALA A 227 -4.42 -5.74 14.89
N ASP A 228 -3.68 -6.69 14.28
CA ASP A 228 -2.95 -7.74 15.00
C ASP A 228 -1.64 -7.21 15.61
N PRO A 229 -1.52 -7.17 16.96
CA PRO A 229 -0.33 -6.67 17.64
C PRO A 229 0.82 -7.70 17.70
N ILE A 230 0.58 -8.99 17.40
CA ILE A 230 1.51 -10.09 17.70
C ILE A 230 2.80 -9.98 16.86
N ARG A 231 2.72 -9.44 15.64
CA ARG A 231 3.88 -9.31 14.76
C ARG A 231 4.95 -8.30 15.20
N LEU A 232 4.58 -7.33 16.01
CA LEU A 232 5.54 -6.36 16.57
C LEU A 232 6.51 -7.01 17.57
N LEU A 233 6.08 -8.09 18.24
CA LEU A 233 6.91 -8.81 19.23
C LEU A 233 7.92 -9.76 18.60
N ASP A 234 7.69 -10.23 17.38
CA ASP A 234 8.63 -11.13 16.70
C ASP A 234 9.81 -10.40 16.07
N LEU A 235 9.60 -9.15 15.59
CA LEU A 235 10.67 -8.31 15.04
C LEU A 235 11.67 -7.84 16.10
N GLU A 236 11.25 -7.66 17.36
CA GLU A 236 12.16 -7.28 18.46
C GLU A 236 13.08 -8.42 18.92
N LYS A 237 12.77 -9.69 18.56
CA LYS A 237 13.60 -10.84 18.95
C LYS A 237 14.80 -11.07 18.03
N ASP A 238 14.74 -10.60 16.79
CA ASP A 238 15.81 -10.80 15.81
C ASP A 238 16.93 -9.75 15.88
N GLU A 239 16.75 -8.68 16.67
CA GLU A 239 17.77 -7.62 16.86
C GLU A 239 18.76 -7.86 18.02
N LYS A 240 18.85 -9.07 18.57
CA LYS A 240 19.94 -9.33 19.55
C LYS A 240 21.28 -9.43 18.82
N PRO A 241 22.21 -8.51 19.05
CA PRO A 241 23.53 -8.56 18.44
C PRO A 241 24.22 -9.85 18.86
N ALA A 242 24.78 -10.55 17.88
CA ALA A 242 25.64 -11.71 18.13
C ALA A 242 26.79 -11.29 19.07
N ASP A 243 26.77 -11.79 20.29
CA ASP A 243 27.84 -11.64 21.26
C ASP A 243 29.16 -12.06 20.61
N LYS A 244 30.02 -11.08 20.39
CA LYS A 244 31.41 -11.32 20.01
C LYS A 244 32.07 -12.07 21.16
N LYS A 245 32.17 -13.38 21.07
CA LYS A 245 33.08 -14.16 21.91
C LYS A 245 34.51 -13.82 21.48
N LYS A 246 35.26 -13.32 22.47
CA LYS A 246 36.70 -13.15 22.45
C LYS A 246 37.40 -14.48 22.27
#